data_5d7786aea35b3e200fec379c070ad070
#
_entry.id   5d7786aea35b3e200fec379c070ad070
#
_cell.length_a   1.000
_cell.length_b   1.000
_cell.length_c   1.000
_cell.angle_alpha   90.00
_cell.angle_beta   90.00
_cell.angle_gamma   90.00
#
_symmetry.space_group_name_H-M   'P 1'
#
loop_
_entity.id
_entity.type
_entity.pdbx_description
1 polymer ?
#
loop_
_entity_poly.entity_id
_entity_poly.type
_entity_poly.pdbx_seq_one_letter_code
_entity_poly.pdbx_strand_id
1 'polypeptide(L)'
;MITDYDNCLDDKVDEELLACLNLQNPKSFFLFAGAGSGKTRSLVNVLEQIKDKYGDELKLRRKNVAIITYTNAACDEIIHRLKNDPTFAVSTIHSFAWELIRHYTADIKNWLRNTLNKEIDELEIEESKGRPGTKTSVDRKRKIENKKNRLSTLDRISKFAYNPNGDNIEDNSLSHTEVISISAFFLENKPLFQKILIQKYPILLVDESQDTKKELINALFMVQEKNKNFSLGLFGDTMQRIYTDGKENLGTNLPNDWYKPEKKLNHRCPKRVVTLINKIRSDADGIEQLPRTDKEDGFVRFFIIPSDVDNKIAIENAIKQKMAEITGDDLWINSSDEKAVKTLTLEHHMAAKRMGFDDLFASLYKVERYRIGLLDGSLPGIRFFTQFVLPLIEAKRNGDEFAVSRIVRLNSPMFKRENIKLHEKQTDVIKSANTAVNSLFSLWKNNDNPKLLDILNNIAKSKLFVIPDSLKVIAQRTDKDSVIVDDSSKDIDESIAAWDEALSTTFEKIIKYNDYISDKSMFGTHQGVKGLQFDRVLAILDDDEARGFLFSYEKLFGAKETSDTDKKNMKVGKETSIERTRRLFYVICRRAMKSLAIVAYTNNVDAVKNTAIDNDWFTKDEILPLDLLAIK
;
A
#
# COMPACT_ATOMS: atom_id res chain seq x y z
N MET A 1 -24.74 20.33 -26.75
CA MET A 1 -25.73 20.06 -25.69
C MET A 1 -25.51 18.61 -25.27
N ILE A 2 -25.05 18.38 -24.03
CA ILE A 2 -24.92 17.06 -23.46
C ILE A 2 -26.32 16.66 -22.99
N THR A 3 -26.86 15.57 -23.49
CA THR A 3 -28.21 15.09 -23.19
C THR A 3 -28.18 13.99 -22.12
N ASP A 4 -29.30 13.67 -21.47
CA ASP A 4 -29.39 12.52 -20.53
C ASP A 4 -28.98 11.19 -21.17
N TYR A 5 -29.05 11.09 -22.50
CA TYR A 5 -28.57 9.96 -23.28
C TYR A 5 -27.07 9.70 -23.07
N ASP A 6 -26.28 10.74 -22.81
CA ASP A 6 -24.83 10.61 -22.60
C ASP A 6 -24.47 9.88 -21.29
N ASN A 7 -25.38 9.83 -20.31
CA ASN A 7 -25.19 9.09 -19.07
C ASN A 7 -25.43 7.56 -19.19
N CYS A 8 -25.92 7.08 -20.34
CA CYS A 8 -26.22 5.68 -20.63
C CYS A 8 -25.17 5.02 -21.56
N LEU A 9 -24.08 5.71 -21.87
CA LEU A 9 -23.06 5.22 -22.83
C LEU A 9 -22.44 3.87 -22.43
N ASP A 10 -22.31 3.60 -21.14
CA ASP A 10 -21.68 2.40 -20.61
C ASP A 10 -22.67 1.26 -20.30
N ASP A 11 -23.99 1.45 -20.53
CA ASP A 11 -25.04 0.49 -20.13
C ASP A 11 -24.87 -0.87 -20.82
N LYS A 12 -24.42 -0.89 -22.08
CA LYS A 12 -24.22 -2.11 -22.84
C LYS A 12 -22.95 -2.88 -22.49
N VAL A 13 -22.01 -2.25 -21.79
CA VAL A 13 -20.71 -2.87 -21.47
C VAL A 13 -20.89 -4.10 -20.58
N ASP A 14 -21.81 -4.05 -19.61
CA ASP A 14 -22.06 -5.19 -18.72
C ASP A 14 -22.66 -6.39 -19.48
N GLU A 15 -23.49 -6.16 -20.52
CA GLU A 15 -24.02 -7.20 -21.41
C GLU A 15 -22.90 -7.83 -22.26
N GLU A 16 -21.99 -7.02 -22.79
CA GLU A 16 -20.83 -7.50 -23.56
C GLU A 16 -19.91 -8.35 -22.69
N LEU A 17 -19.65 -7.94 -21.44
CA LEU A 17 -18.88 -8.72 -20.48
C LEU A 17 -19.56 -10.07 -20.18
N LEU A 18 -20.87 -10.07 -19.95
CA LEU A 18 -21.63 -11.29 -19.70
C LEU A 18 -21.59 -12.26 -20.90
N ALA A 19 -21.64 -11.72 -22.11
CA ALA A 19 -21.54 -12.53 -23.33
C ALA A 19 -20.16 -13.22 -23.43
N CYS A 20 -19.09 -12.58 -22.96
CA CYS A 20 -17.76 -13.19 -22.89
C CYS A 20 -17.67 -14.31 -21.86
N LEU A 21 -18.43 -14.24 -20.76
CA LEU A 21 -18.39 -15.18 -19.65
C LEU A 21 -19.36 -16.37 -19.80
N ASN A 22 -19.70 -16.72 -21.02
CA ASN A 22 -20.53 -17.87 -21.33
C ASN A 22 -19.75 -19.18 -21.13
N LEU A 23 -20.23 -20.07 -20.25
CA LEU A 23 -19.56 -21.35 -19.93
C LEU A 23 -19.46 -22.32 -21.12
N GLN A 24 -20.33 -22.19 -22.11
CA GLN A 24 -20.35 -23.05 -23.32
C GLN A 24 -19.37 -22.55 -24.40
N ASN A 25 -19.18 -21.24 -24.48
CA ASN A 25 -18.29 -20.59 -25.43
C ASN A 25 -17.58 -19.39 -24.76
N PRO A 26 -16.67 -19.69 -23.83
CA PRO A 26 -16.01 -18.65 -23.06
C PRO A 26 -15.06 -17.83 -23.93
N LYS A 27 -15.06 -16.52 -23.71
CA LYS A 27 -14.15 -15.58 -24.35
C LYS A 27 -13.40 -14.81 -23.28
N SER A 28 -12.19 -14.40 -23.61
CA SER A 28 -11.40 -13.55 -22.72
C SER A 28 -11.52 -12.09 -23.13
N PHE A 29 -11.35 -11.19 -22.17
CA PHE A 29 -11.48 -9.76 -22.41
C PHE A 29 -10.55 -8.94 -21.54
N PHE A 30 -10.30 -7.72 -21.99
CA PHE A 30 -9.72 -6.64 -21.19
C PHE A 30 -10.68 -5.46 -21.18
N LEU A 31 -11.28 -5.18 -20.01
CA LEU A 31 -12.10 -4.00 -19.82
C LEU A 31 -11.24 -2.79 -19.54
N PHE A 32 -11.17 -1.87 -20.50
CA PHE A 32 -10.61 -0.55 -20.28
C PHE A 32 -11.60 0.28 -19.47
N ALA A 33 -11.26 0.53 -18.24
CA ALA A 33 -12.12 1.26 -17.34
C ALA A 33 -11.29 2.21 -16.48
N GLY A 34 -11.33 3.48 -16.81
CA GLY A 34 -10.66 4.52 -16.04
C GLY A 34 -11.16 4.54 -14.60
N ALA A 35 -10.47 5.27 -13.74
CA ALA A 35 -10.93 5.39 -12.36
C ALA A 35 -12.24 6.18 -12.28
N GLY A 36 -13.11 5.69 -11.42
CA GLY A 36 -14.45 6.28 -11.26
C GLY A 36 -15.43 5.85 -12.35
N SER A 37 -15.05 5.00 -13.31
CA SER A 37 -15.95 4.48 -14.34
C SER A 37 -16.89 3.36 -13.85
N GLY A 38 -16.82 2.99 -12.57
CA GLY A 38 -17.68 1.95 -12.01
C GLY A 38 -17.20 0.52 -12.28
N LYS A 39 -15.89 0.27 -12.43
CA LYS A 39 -15.30 -1.07 -12.60
C LYS A 39 -15.88 -2.12 -11.63
N THR A 40 -15.77 -1.86 -10.33
CA THR A 40 -16.25 -2.79 -9.31
C THR A 40 -17.76 -3.01 -9.38
N ARG A 41 -18.54 -1.98 -9.75
CA ARG A 41 -19.98 -2.11 -9.96
C ARG A 41 -20.28 -3.06 -11.13
N SER A 42 -19.63 -2.85 -12.28
CA SER A 42 -19.79 -3.76 -13.44
C SER A 42 -19.35 -5.19 -13.12
N LEU A 43 -18.24 -5.35 -12.41
CA LEU A 43 -17.78 -6.65 -11.94
C LEU A 43 -18.88 -7.35 -11.11
N VAL A 44 -19.44 -6.69 -10.11
CA VAL A 44 -20.50 -7.24 -9.26
C VAL A 44 -21.76 -7.54 -10.07
N ASN A 45 -22.23 -6.61 -10.92
CA ASN A 45 -23.42 -6.80 -11.76
C ASN A 45 -23.29 -8.03 -12.65
N VAL A 46 -22.14 -8.20 -13.29
CA VAL A 46 -21.88 -9.36 -14.17
C VAL A 46 -21.82 -10.66 -13.36
N LEU A 47 -21.24 -10.64 -12.16
CA LEU A 47 -21.20 -11.80 -11.28
C LEU A 47 -22.60 -12.21 -10.77
N GLU A 48 -23.47 -11.26 -10.44
CA GLU A 48 -24.87 -11.53 -10.10
C GLU A 48 -25.61 -12.21 -11.27
N GLN A 49 -25.43 -11.71 -12.49
CA GLN A 49 -26.01 -12.32 -13.68
C GLN A 49 -25.44 -13.73 -13.98
N ILE A 50 -24.14 -13.96 -13.74
CA ILE A 50 -23.53 -15.29 -13.82
C ILE A 50 -24.16 -16.24 -12.80
N LYS A 51 -24.39 -15.78 -11.58
CA LYS A 51 -25.07 -16.55 -10.55
C LYS A 51 -26.46 -16.98 -10.98
N ASP A 52 -27.26 -16.05 -11.49
CA ASP A 52 -28.62 -16.32 -11.94
C ASP A 52 -28.66 -17.29 -13.12
N LYS A 53 -27.70 -17.17 -14.04
CA LYS A 53 -27.67 -17.98 -15.27
C LYS A 53 -26.99 -19.33 -15.11
N TYR A 54 -25.90 -19.40 -14.36
CA TYR A 54 -25.01 -20.56 -14.28
C TYR A 54 -24.76 -21.08 -12.86
N GLY A 55 -25.34 -20.46 -11.83
CA GLY A 55 -25.06 -20.78 -10.42
C GLY A 55 -25.29 -22.23 -10.08
N ASP A 56 -26.41 -22.82 -10.52
CA ASP A 56 -26.73 -24.22 -10.25
C ASP A 56 -25.79 -25.18 -11.00
N GLU A 57 -25.44 -24.88 -12.25
CA GLU A 57 -24.47 -25.67 -13.03
C GLU A 57 -23.09 -25.64 -12.37
N LEU A 58 -22.62 -24.49 -11.92
CA LEU A 58 -21.34 -24.33 -11.23
C LEU A 58 -21.33 -25.15 -9.92
N LYS A 59 -22.39 -25.04 -9.10
CA LYS A 59 -22.51 -25.80 -7.85
C LYS A 59 -22.54 -27.31 -8.09
N LEU A 60 -23.34 -27.77 -9.04
CA LEU A 60 -23.44 -29.19 -9.41
C LEU A 60 -22.10 -29.77 -9.83
N ARG A 61 -21.33 -29.00 -10.59
CA ARG A 61 -19.99 -29.38 -11.08
C ARG A 61 -18.86 -29.08 -10.10
N ARG A 62 -19.15 -28.52 -8.92
CA ARG A 62 -18.17 -28.08 -7.92
C ARG A 62 -17.12 -27.12 -8.51
N LYS A 63 -17.57 -26.20 -9.35
CA LYS A 63 -16.78 -25.15 -9.97
C LYS A 63 -17.10 -23.80 -9.35
N ASN A 64 -16.11 -22.92 -9.33
CA ASN A 64 -16.25 -21.55 -8.82
C ASN A 64 -15.80 -20.55 -9.87
N VAL A 65 -16.26 -19.32 -9.78
CA VAL A 65 -15.67 -18.18 -10.46
C VAL A 65 -14.61 -17.59 -9.53
N ALA A 66 -13.38 -17.47 -9.98
CA ALA A 66 -12.32 -16.83 -9.20
C ALA A 66 -12.26 -15.33 -9.48
N ILE A 67 -12.18 -14.52 -8.44
CA ILE A 67 -12.00 -13.07 -8.51
C ILE A 67 -10.75 -12.71 -7.72
N ILE A 68 -9.79 -12.09 -8.40
CA ILE A 68 -8.54 -11.63 -7.82
C ILE A 68 -8.59 -10.11 -7.72
N THR A 69 -8.29 -9.58 -6.54
CA THR A 69 -8.16 -8.13 -6.32
C THR A 69 -6.79 -7.79 -5.75
N TYR A 70 -6.49 -6.49 -5.64
CA TYR A 70 -5.21 -6.05 -5.11
C TYR A 70 -5.18 -5.92 -3.58
N THR A 71 -6.32 -5.55 -2.94
CA THR A 71 -6.39 -5.27 -1.49
C THR A 71 -7.46 -6.11 -0.78
N ASN A 72 -7.26 -6.33 0.53
CA ASN A 72 -8.27 -6.98 1.37
C ASN A 72 -9.58 -6.19 1.39
N ALA A 73 -9.51 -4.86 1.50
CA ALA A 73 -10.69 -4.01 1.49
C ALA A 73 -11.54 -4.19 0.22
N ALA A 74 -10.89 -4.33 -0.96
CA ALA A 74 -11.62 -4.63 -2.21
C ALA A 74 -12.22 -6.04 -2.20
N CYS A 75 -11.52 -7.04 -1.62
CA CYS A 75 -12.09 -8.37 -1.42
C CYS A 75 -13.36 -8.31 -0.55
N ASP A 76 -13.27 -7.66 0.60
CA ASP A 76 -14.37 -7.56 1.56
C ASP A 76 -15.58 -6.84 0.96
N GLU A 77 -15.35 -5.76 0.20
CA GLU A 77 -16.39 -5.04 -0.52
C GLU A 77 -17.12 -5.94 -1.54
N ILE A 78 -16.37 -6.69 -2.36
CA ILE A 78 -16.97 -7.59 -3.36
C ILE A 78 -17.71 -8.74 -2.66
N ILE A 79 -17.12 -9.36 -1.65
CA ILE A 79 -17.74 -10.45 -0.88
C ILE A 79 -19.06 -9.98 -0.24
N HIS A 80 -19.05 -8.79 0.37
CA HIS A 80 -20.25 -8.21 0.98
C HIS A 80 -21.35 -7.95 -0.05
N ARG A 81 -21.01 -7.36 -1.20
CA ARG A 81 -21.98 -7.10 -2.29
C ARG A 81 -22.56 -8.38 -2.86
N LEU A 82 -21.76 -9.45 -2.97
CA LEU A 82 -22.20 -10.78 -3.43
C LEU A 82 -22.85 -11.62 -2.31
N LYS A 83 -23.12 -11.02 -1.14
CA LYS A 83 -23.80 -11.66 0.00
C LYS A 83 -23.13 -12.97 0.45
N ASN A 84 -21.80 -13.01 0.42
CA ASN A 84 -20.99 -14.19 0.79
C ASN A 84 -21.33 -15.48 -0.01
N ASP A 85 -21.70 -15.37 -1.28
CA ASP A 85 -22.06 -16.53 -2.09
C ASP A 85 -20.82 -17.41 -2.37
N PRO A 86 -20.84 -18.70 -2.00
CA PRO A 86 -19.69 -19.60 -2.14
C PRO A 86 -19.34 -19.95 -3.61
N THR A 87 -20.19 -19.61 -4.57
CA THR A 87 -19.90 -19.76 -6.00
C THR A 87 -18.74 -18.88 -6.44
N PHE A 88 -18.48 -17.80 -5.70
CA PHE A 88 -17.45 -16.80 -5.99
C PHE A 88 -16.29 -16.93 -5.03
N ALA A 89 -15.11 -17.28 -5.55
CA ALA A 89 -13.86 -17.34 -4.81
C ALA A 89 -13.12 -15.99 -4.92
N VAL A 90 -13.45 -15.05 -4.03
CA VAL A 90 -12.82 -13.72 -4.00
C VAL A 90 -11.61 -13.75 -3.09
N SER A 91 -10.47 -13.28 -3.58
CA SER A 91 -9.24 -13.23 -2.79
C SER A 91 -8.24 -12.21 -3.33
N THR A 92 -7.25 -11.85 -2.50
CA THR A 92 -6.10 -11.10 -3.00
C THR A 92 -5.21 -11.97 -3.88
N ILE A 93 -4.40 -11.33 -4.73
CA ILE A 93 -3.45 -12.03 -5.61
C ILE A 93 -2.56 -13.03 -4.85
N HIS A 94 -2.06 -12.64 -3.69
CA HIS A 94 -1.17 -13.49 -2.89
C HIS A 94 -1.93 -14.66 -2.26
N SER A 95 -3.13 -14.41 -1.74
CA SER A 95 -3.99 -15.46 -1.19
C SER A 95 -4.40 -16.46 -2.26
N PHE A 96 -4.74 -16.00 -3.46
CA PHE A 96 -5.06 -16.86 -4.60
C PHE A 96 -3.87 -17.73 -5.01
N ALA A 97 -2.70 -17.12 -5.20
CA ALA A 97 -1.49 -17.82 -5.57
C ALA A 97 -1.10 -18.88 -4.53
N TRP A 98 -1.18 -18.54 -3.24
CA TRP A 98 -0.94 -19.49 -2.17
C TRP A 98 -1.92 -20.67 -2.18
N GLU A 99 -3.21 -20.38 -2.31
CA GLU A 99 -4.26 -21.42 -2.36
C GLU A 99 -4.04 -22.42 -3.50
N LEU A 100 -3.47 -21.96 -4.61
CA LEU A 100 -3.14 -22.83 -5.75
C LEU A 100 -1.98 -23.78 -5.41
N ILE A 101 -0.93 -23.32 -4.72
CA ILE A 101 0.33 -24.08 -4.57
C ILE A 101 0.50 -24.80 -3.22
N ARG A 102 -0.22 -24.43 -2.18
CA ARG A 102 0.01 -24.86 -0.78
C ARG A 102 0.10 -26.37 -0.56
N HIS A 103 -0.51 -27.17 -1.44
CA HIS A 103 -0.55 -28.62 -1.33
C HIS A 103 0.61 -29.33 -2.06
N TYR A 104 1.44 -28.61 -2.80
CA TYR A 104 2.50 -29.15 -3.65
C TYR A 104 3.89 -29.01 -3.03
N THR A 105 4.05 -29.45 -1.76
CA THR A 105 5.29 -29.26 -0.99
C THR A 105 6.54 -29.77 -1.72
N ALA A 106 6.48 -30.94 -2.36
CA ALA A 106 7.62 -31.50 -3.08
C ALA A 106 8.04 -30.64 -4.29
N ASP A 107 7.06 -30.15 -5.05
CA ASP A 107 7.29 -29.26 -6.19
C ASP A 107 7.85 -27.91 -5.76
N ILE A 108 7.33 -27.36 -4.64
CA ILE A 108 7.82 -26.09 -4.04
C ILE A 108 9.29 -26.28 -3.64
N LYS A 109 9.65 -27.39 -2.96
CA LYS A 109 11.04 -27.70 -2.60
C LYS A 109 11.96 -27.73 -3.83
N ASN A 110 11.52 -28.40 -4.88
CA ASN A 110 12.31 -28.51 -6.11
C ASN A 110 12.52 -27.14 -6.77
N TRP A 111 11.48 -26.32 -6.82
CA TRP A 111 11.59 -24.97 -7.34
C TRP A 111 12.54 -24.11 -6.50
N LEU A 112 12.40 -24.12 -5.17
CA LEU A 112 13.27 -23.38 -4.25
C LEU A 112 14.72 -23.84 -4.38
N ARG A 113 14.98 -25.16 -4.46
CA ARG A 113 16.34 -25.69 -4.63
C ARG A 113 17.00 -25.14 -5.90
N ASN A 114 16.30 -25.19 -7.02
CA ASN A 114 16.82 -24.70 -8.29
C ASN A 114 17.04 -23.18 -8.26
N THR A 115 16.10 -22.43 -7.69
CA THR A 115 16.18 -20.97 -7.61
C THR A 115 17.30 -20.53 -6.67
N LEU A 116 17.39 -21.12 -5.48
CA LEU A 116 18.44 -20.79 -4.50
C LEU A 116 19.83 -21.09 -5.06
N ASN A 117 20.04 -22.24 -5.73
CA ASN A 117 21.32 -22.55 -6.35
C ASN A 117 21.69 -21.50 -7.41
N LYS A 118 20.77 -21.17 -8.31
CA LYS A 118 20.99 -20.13 -9.33
C LYS A 118 21.35 -18.78 -8.71
N GLU A 119 20.62 -18.36 -7.69
CA GLU A 119 20.87 -17.07 -7.02
C GLU A 119 22.20 -17.08 -6.24
N ILE A 120 22.61 -18.22 -5.67
CA ILE A 120 23.93 -18.37 -5.04
C ILE A 120 25.02 -18.22 -6.09
N ASP A 121 24.92 -18.94 -7.22
CA ASP A 121 25.90 -18.87 -8.30
C ASP A 121 26.03 -17.43 -8.85
N GLU A 122 24.91 -16.73 -9.07
CA GLU A 122 24.91 -15.33 -9.52
C GLU A 122 25.61 -14.40 -8.51
N LEU A 123 25.31 -14.54 -7.22
CA LEU A 123 25.93 -13.74 -6.16
C LEU A 123 27.42 -14.07 -5.99
N GLU A 124 27.86 -15.32 -6.15
CA GLU A 124 29.27 -15.71 -6.12
C GLU A 124 30.05 -15.13 -7.30
N ILE A 125 29.44 -15.10 -8.49
CA ILE A 125 30.02 -14.44 -9.67
C ILE A 125 30.16 -12.92 -9.45
N GLU A 126 29.13 -12.28 -8.89
CA GLU A 126 29.19 -10.85 -8.57
C GLU A 126 30.25 -10.55 -7.50
N GLU A 127 30.39 -11.41 -6.48
CA GLU A 127 31.40 -11.24 -5.44
C GLU A 127 32.81 -11.38 -6.00
N SER A 128 33.03 -12.33 -6.91
CA SER A 128 34.34 -12.50 -7.57
C SER A 128 34.77 -11.28 -8.40
N LYS A 129 33.82 -10.51 -8.92
CA LYS A 129 34.05 -9.27 -9.70
C LYS A 129 34.08 -8.02 -8.81
N GLY A 130 33.60 -8.12 -7.57
CA GLY A 130 33.50 -7.01 -6.64
C GLY A 130 34.82 -6.68 -5.93
N ARG A 131 34.88 -5.51 -5.28
CA ARG A 131 36.01 -5.15 -4.41
C ARG A 131 35.79 -5.78 -3.01
N PRO A 132 36.69 -6.63 -2.52
CA PRO A 132 36.58 -7.25 -1.18
C PRO A 132 36.55 -6.19 -0.08
N GLY A 133 35.85 -6.48 1.02
CA GLY A 133 35.81 -5.61 2.21
C GLY A 133 34.92 -4.39 2.12
N THR A 134 34.22 -4.17 1.01
CA THR A 134 33.19 -3.11 0.90
C THR A 134 31.89 -3.54 1.57
N LYS A 135 31.06 -2.58 2.00
CA LYS A 135 29.72 -2.85 2.55
C LYS A 135 28.90 -3.80 1.64
N THR A 136 28.96 -3.56 0.32
CA THR A 136 28.29 -4.38 -0.69
C THR A 136 28.82 -5.82 -0.73
N SER A 137 30.15 -6.03 -0.56
CA SER A 137 30.75 -7.36 -0.49
C SER A 137 30.32 -8.12 0.77
N VAL A 138 30.31 -7.44 1.94
CA VAL A 138 29.83 -8.02 3.19
C VAL A 138 28.36 -8.43 3.09
N ASP A 139 27.50 -7.57 2.57
CA ASP A 139 26.07 -7.86 2.37
C ASP A 139 25.87 -9.02 1.41
N ARG A 140 26.66 -9.11 0.34
CA ARG A 140 26.58 -10.19 -0.64
C ARG A 140 26.98 -11.54 -0.02
N LYS A 141 28.08 -11.59 0.75
CA LYS A 141 28.51 -12.79 1.49
C LYS A 141 27.43 -13.26 2.47
N ARG A 142 26.83 -12.35 3.22
CA ARG A 142 25.72 -12.67 4.13
C ARG A 142 24.52 -13.25 3.38
N LYS A 143 24.14 -12.66 2.23
CA LYS A 143 23.06 -13.19 1.39
C LYS A 143 23.35 -14.60 0.89
N ILE A 144 24.60 -14.88 0.47
CA ILE A 144 25.04 -16.22 0.05
C ILE A 144 24.90 -17.21 1.20
N GLU A 145 25.38 -16.86 2.39
CA GLU A 145 25.32 -17.72 3.58
C GLU A 145 23.87 -18.04 3.97
N ASN A 146 23.01 -17.02 4.04
CA ASN A 146 21.60 -17.20 4.36
C ASN A 146 20.89 -18.12 3.35
N LYS A 147 21.19 -17.98 2.05
CA LYS A 147 20.63 -18.85 1.01
C LYS A 147 21.15 -20.29 1.12
N LYS A 148 22.44 -20.49 1.41
CA LYS A 148 23.02 -21.82 1.66
C LYS A 148 22.40 -22.49 2.89
N ASN A 149 22.19 -21.75 3.98
CA ASN A 149 21.54 -22.25 5.19
C ASN A 149 20.10 -22.68 4.88
N ARG A 150 19.33 -21.85 4.17
CA ARG A 150 17.97 -22.19 3.74
C ARG A 150 17.94 -23.43 2.84
N LEU A 151 18.88 -23.55 1.92
CA LEU A 151 19.01 -24.72 1.04
C LEU A 151 19.24 -26.01 1.85
N SER A 152 20.07 -25.97 2.90
CA SER A 152 20.36 -27.12 3.76
C SER A 152 19.17 -27.56 4.62
N THR A 153 18.23 -26.65 4.92
CA THR A 153 17.03 -26.93 5.75
C THR A 153 15.82 -27.41 4.95
N LEU A 154 15.81 -27.24 3.61
CA LEU A 154 14.66 -27.55 2.76
C LEU A 154 14.12 -28.96 2.91
N ASP A 155 14.99 -29.97 3.08
CA ASP A 155 14.57 -31.37 3.16
C ASP A 155 13.82 -31.68 4.46
N ARG A 156 14.05 -30.90 5.52
CA ARG A 156 13.40 -31.06 6.83
C ARG A 156 11.99 -30.45 6.85
N ILE A 157 11.63 -29.59 5.90
CA ILE A 157 10.32 -28.95 5.86
C ILE A 157 9.26 -29.96 5.43
N SER A 158 8.33 -30.31 6.29
CA SER A 158 7.20 -31.18 5.97
C SER A 158 6.06 -30.46 5.26
N LYS A 159 5.86 -29.16 5.57
CA LYS A 159 4.82 -28.32 5.00
C LYS A 159 5.28 -26.86 5.01
N PHE A 160 5.06 -26.15 3.91
CA PHE A 160 5.26 -24.72 3.85
C PHE A 160 4.11 -23.96 4.49
N ALA A 161 4.42 -22.79 5.05
CA ALA A 161 3.49 -21.82 5.58
C ALA A 161 3.60 -20.52 4.80
N TYR A 162 2.51 -19.77 4.76
CA TYR A 162 2.48 -18.43 4.19
C TYR A 162 1.31 -17.65 4.81
N ASN A 163 1.60 -16.44 5.26
CA ASN A 163 0.61 -15.50 5.76
C ASN A 163 0.53 -14.30 4.79
N PRO A 164 -0.57 -14.12 4.04
CA PRO A 164 -0.70 -13.01 3.10
C PRO A 164 -0.78 -11.63 3.76
N ASN A 165 -1.09 -11.59 5.07
CA ASN A 165 -1.31 -10.37 5.84
C ASN A 165 -0.32 -10.20 7.00
N GLY A 166 0.81 -10.90 6.99
CA GLY A 166 1.75 -10.89 8.10
C GLY A 166 3.17 -11.28 7.71
N ASP A 167 4.03 -11.27 8.71
CA ASP A 167 5.44 -11.65 8.55
C ASP A 167 5.58 -13.13 8.21
N ASN A 168 6.42 -13.43 7.21
CA ASN A 168 6.77 -14.76 6.79
C ASN A 168 8.26 -15.01 7.10
N ILE A 169 8.58 -15.14 8.40
CA ILE A 169 9.96 -15.16 8.93
C ILE A 169 10.42 -16.58 9.28
N GLU A 170 9.48 -17.50 9.51
CA GLU A 170 9.83 -18.89 9.90
C GLU A 170 10.57 -19.63 8.78
N ASP A 171 11.42 -20.60 9.13
CA ASP A 171 12.23 -21.38 8.18
C ASP A 171 11.39 -22.08 7.10
N ASN A 172 10.16 -22.46 7.42
CA ASN A 172 9.20 -23.08 6.51
C ASN A 172 8.32 -22.06 5.78
N SER A 173 8.50 -20.75 5.99
CA SER A 173 7.69 -19.72 5.37
C SER A 173 8.16 -19.39 3.96
N LEU A 174 7.18 -19.04 3.10
CA LEU A 174 7.44 -18.47 1.78
C LEU A 174 7.24 -16.95 1.82
N SER A 175 8.08 -16.21 1.14
CA SER A 175 7.90 -14.77 0.95
C SER A 175 6.78 -14.46 -0.06
N HIS A 176 6.26 -13.23 -0.06
CA HIS A 176 5.26 -12.77 -1.04
C HIS A 176 5.71 -12.97 -2.49
N THR A 177 6.98 -12.68 -2.77
CA THR A 177 7.54 -12.85 -4.11
C THR A 177 7.62 -14.32 -4.52
N GLU A 178 8.06 -15.19 -3.62
CA GLU A 178 8.17 -16.62 -3.89
C GLU A 178 6.82 -17.26 -4.20
N VAL A 179 5.77 -16.93 -3.44
CA VAL A 179 4.42 -17.46 -3.69
C VAL A 179 3.95 -17.13 -5.10
N ILE A 180 4.13 -15.91 -5.57
CA ILE A 180 3.77 -15.50 -6.93
C ILE A 180 4.64 -16.20 -7.97
N SER A 181 5.96 -16.22 -7.79
CA SER A 181 6.90 -16.80 -8.75
C SER A 181 6.73 -18.32 -8.89
N ILE A 182 6.49 -19.03 -7.79
CA ILE A 182 6.21 -20.48 -7.79
C ILE A 182 4.89 -20.74 -8.54
N SER A 183 3.85 -19.96 -8.26
CA SER A 183 2.54 -20.10 -8.92
C SER A 183 2.63 -19.87 -10.43
N ALA A 184 3.33 -18.81 -10.84
CA ALA A 184 3.58 -18.52 -12.25
C ALA A 184 4.36 -19.68 -12.92
N PHE A 185 5.45 -20.12 -12.29
CA PHE A 185 6.24 -21.24 -12.80
C PHE A 185 5.43 -22.54 -12.96
N PHE A 186 4.55 -22.86 -11.99
CA PHE A 186 3.69 -24.05 -12.09
C PHE A 186 2.67 -23.92 -13.23
N LEU A 187 2.08 -22.73 -13.39
CA LEU A 187 1.15 -22.46 -14.50
C LEU A 187 1.84 -22.53 -15.86
N GLU A 188 3.07 -22.10 -15.96
CA GLU A 188 3.84 -22.14 -17.22
C GLU A 188 4.32 -23.55 -17.59
N ASN A 189 4.77 -24.33 -16.61
CA ASN A 189 5.57 -25.54 -16.85
C ASN A 189 4.83 -26.84 -16.52
N LYS A 190 3.65 -26.81 -15.87
CA LYS A 190 2.92 -28.01 -15.44
C LYS A 190 1.52 -28.10 -16.07
N PRO A 191 1.34 -28.84 -17.20
CA PRO A 191 0.04 -28.94 -17.86
C PRO A 191 -1.08 -29.50 -16.97
N LEU A 192 -0.76 -30.40 -16.04
CA LEU A 192 -1.75 -30.90 -15.08
C LEU A 192 -2.24 -29.80 -14.13
N PHE A 193 -1.34 -28.92 -13.71
CA PHE A 193 -1.68 -27.80 -12.85
C PHE A 193 -2.60 -26.78 -13.56
N GLN A 194 -2.37 -26.53 -14.87
CA GLN A 194 -3.28 -25.72 -15.70
C GLN A 194 -4.69 -26.36 -15.75
N LYS A 195 -4.78 -27.69 -15.97
CA LYS A 195 -6.08 -28.38 -15.96
C LYS A 195 -6.79 -28.27 -14.63
N ILE A 196 -6.09 -28.40 -13.51
CA ILE A 196 -6.66 -28.24 -12.17
C ILE A 196 -7.22 -26.83 -11.98
N LEU A 197 -6.47 -25.79 -12.39
CA LEU A 197 -6.94 -24.40 -12.33
C LEU A 197 -8.26 -24.24 -13.10
N ILE A 198 -8.30 -24.68 -14.36
CA ILE A 198 -9.46 -24.50 -15.25
C ILE A 198 -10.66 -25.34 -14.80
N GLN A 199 -10.43 -26.56 -14.28
CA GLN A 199 -11.50 -27.38 -13.74
C GLN A 199 -12.14 -26.75 -12.51
N LYS A 200 -11.34 -26.14 -11.64
CA LYS A 200 -11.84 -25.46 -10.44
C LYS A 200 -12.44 -24.10 -10.77
N TYR A 201 -11.79 -23.36 -11.66
CA TYR A 201 -12.14 -21.98 -12.02
C TYR A 201 -12.22 -21.81 -13.54
N PRO A 202 -13.36 -22.14 -14.17
CA PRO A 202 -13.55 -21.95 -15.64
C PRO A 202 -13.55 -20.47 -16.03
N ILE A 203 -13.85 -19.59 -15.08
CA ILE A 203 -13.82 -18.14 -15.22
C ILE A 203 -12.89 -17.58 -14.13
N LEU A 204 -11.92 -16.78 -14.54
CA LEU A 204 -11.03 -16.06 -13.65
C LEU A 204 -11.03 -14.58 -14.03
N LEU A 205 -11.37 -13.74 -13.05
CA LEU A 205 -11.45 -12.29 -13.22
C LEU A 205 -10.37 -11.62 -12.34
N VAL A 206 -9.64 -10.67 -12.92
CA VAL A 206 -8.57 -9.94 -12.22
C VAL A 206 -8.93 -8.46 -12.21
N ASP A 207 -9.24 -7.92 -11.03
CA ASP A 207 -9.42 -6.48 -10.84
C ASP A 207 -8.06 -5.81 -10.61
N GLU A 208 -7.93 -4.55 -11.00
CA GLU A 208 -6.67 -3.77 -10.98
C GLU A 208 -5.52 -4.55 -11.66
N SER A 209 -5.81 -5.19 -12.80
CA SER A 209 -4.89 -6.11 -13.50
C SER A 209 -3.54 -5.48 -13.88
N GLN A 210 -3.47 -4.15 -14.05
CA GLN A 210 -2.24 -3.41 -14.35
C GLN A 210 -1.21 -3.44 -13.19
N ASP A 211 -1.64 -3.74 -11.97
CA ASP A 211 -0.76 -3.87 -10.79
C ASP A 211 -0.40 -5.31 -10.46
N THR A 212 -1.03 -6.25 -11.14
CA THR A 212 -0.71 -7.68 -10.98
C THR A 212 0.68 -7.95 -11.55
N LYS A 213 1.52 -8.68 -10.79
CA LYS A 213 2.89 -9.01 -11.22
C LYS A 213 2.90 -9.64 -12.60
N LYS A 214 3.81 -9.12 -13.44
CA LYS A 214 3.91 -9.51 -14.86
C LYS A 214 4.09 -11.01 -15.07
N GLU A 215 4.82 -11.71 -14.16
CA GLU A 215 5.04 -13.15 -14.27
C GLU A 215 3.71 -13.90 -14.19
N LEU A 216 2.84 -13.55 -13.24
CA LEU A 216 1.55 -14.23 -13.08
C LEU A 216 0.60 -13.92 -14.25
N ILE A 217 0.55 -12.67 -14.72
CA ILE A 217 -0.25 -12.29 -15.90
C ILE A 217 0.21 -13.04 -17.15
N ASN A 218 1.53 -13.16 -17.36
CA ASN A 218 2.07 -13.89 -18.49
C ASN A 218 1.72 -15.39 -18.42
N ALA A 219 1.82 -15.98 -17.24
CA ALA A 219 1.44 -17.37 -17.01
C ALA A 219 -0.07 -17.60 -17.28
N LEU A 220 -0.95 -16.68 -16.84
CA LEU A 220 -2.39 -16.74 -17.10
C LEU A 220 -2.71 -16.58 -18.60
N PHE A 221 -2.00 -15.70 -19.31
CA PHE A 221 -2.14 -15.58 -20.77
C PHE A 221 -1.78 -16.89 -21.48
N MET A 222 -0.66 -17.52 -21.08
CA MET A 222 -0.25 -18.80 -21.64
C MET A 222 -1.28 -19.91 -21.36
N VAL A 223 -1.87 -19.93 -20.17
CA VAL A 223 -2.95 -20.88 -19.83
C VAL A 223 -4.15 -20.66 -20.75
N GLN A 224 -4.56 -19.40 -20.94
CA GLN A 224 -5.72 -19.06 -21.78
C GLN A 224 -5.47 -19.37 -23.26
N GLU A 225 -4.28 -19.10 -23.77
CA GLU A 225 -3.90 -19.39 -25.15
C GLU A 225 -4.02 -20.90 -25.47
N LYS A 226 -3.55 -21.74 -24.54
CA LYS A 226 -3.60 -23.21 -24.67
C LYS A 226 -4.98 -23.83 -24.42
N ASN A 227 -5.89 -23.11 -23.72
CA ASN A 227 -7.15 -23.67 -23.25
C ASN A 227 -8.31 -22.71 -23.56
N LYS A 228 -8.94 -22.91 -24.70
CA LYS A 228 -10.05 -22.04 -25.19
C LYS A 228 -11.37 -22.20 -24.42
N ASN A 229 -11.46 -23.16 -23.51
CA ASN A 229 -12.59 -23.34 -22.59
C ASN A 229 -12.40 -22.65 -21.23
N PHE A 230 -11.44 -21.74 -21.16
CA PHE A 230 -11.12 -20.90 -19.99
C PHE A 230 -11.31 -19.43 -20.34
N SER A 231 -12.11 -18.72 -19.55
CA SER A 231 -12.29 -17.28 -19.67
C SER A 231 -11.41 -16.53 -18.67
N LEU A 232 -10.56 -15.66 -19.19
CA LEU A 232 -9.76 -14.72 -18.41
C LEU A 232 -10.27 -13.30 -18.67
N GLY A 233 -10.88 -12.69 -17.65
CA GLY A 233 -11.36 -11.31 -17.69
C GLY A 233 -10.44 -10.39 -16.89
N LEU A 234 -9.89 -9.37 -17.53
CA LEU A 234 -9.02 -8.39 -16.91
C LEU A 234 -9.73 -7.04 -16.82
N PHE A 235 -9.76 -6.45 -15.65
CA PHE A 235 -10.29 -5.12 -15.39
C PHE A 235 -9.12 -4.20 -15.05
N GLY A 236 -8.94 -3.10 -15.79
CA GLY A 236 -7.77 -2.27 -15.55
C GLY A 236 -7.79 -0.90 -16.23
N ASP A 237 -6.84 -0.09 -15.80
CA ASP A 237 -6.52 1.21 -16.38
C ASP A 237 -4.99 1.32 -16.45
N THR A 238 -4.43 1.36 -17.64
CA THR A 238 -2.97 1.43 -17.86
C THR A 238 -2.32 2.63 -17.21
N MET A 239 -3.04 3.77 -17.13
CA MET A 239 -2.59 4.98 -16.46
C MET A 239 -2.56 4.86 -14.92
N GLN A 240 -3.13 3.80 -14.37
CA GLN A 240 -3.08 3.52 -12.93
C GLN A 240 -1.94 2.58 -12.53
N ARG A 241 -1.09 2.14 -13.45
CA ARG A 241 0.09 1.33 -13.13
C ARG A 241 1.18 2.19 -12.49
N ILE A 242 1.20 2.25 -11.18
CA ILE A 242 2.20 3.00 -10.40
C ILE A 242 3.25 2.11 -9.74
N TYR A 243 3.05 0.79 -9.74
CA TYR A 243 4.03 -0.19 -9.28
C TYR A 243 4.86 -0.73 -10.45
N THR A 244 6.16 -0.87 -10.24
CA THR A 244 7.13 -1.23 -11.29
C THR A 244 7.08 -2.69 -11.70
N ASP A 245 6.51 -3.56 -10.88
CA ASP A 245 6.41 -5.02 -11.12
C ASP A 245 5.14 -5.44 -11.88
N GLY A 246 4.21 -4.50 -12.12
CA GLY A 246 3.06 -4.71 -12.98
C GLY A 246 3.44 -4.85 -14.46
N LYS A 247 2.61 -5.57 -15.24
CA LYS A 247 2.87 -5.77 -16.67
C LYS A 247 2.74 -4.48 -17.45
N GLU A 248 3.82 -4.10 -18.15
CA GLU A 248 3.82 -2.96 -19.06
C GLU A 248 2.93 -3.22 -20.28
N ASN A 249 2.30 -2.15 -20.78
CA ASN A 249 1.47 -2.19 -21.99
C ASN A 249 0.41 -3.30 -22.00
N LEU A 250 -0.17 -3.61 -20.84
CA LEU A 250 -1.12 -4.71 -20.68
C LEU A 250 -2.33 -4.58 -21.64
N GLY A 251 -2.78 -3.35 -21.91
CA GLY A 251 -3.93 -3.10 -22.76
C GLY A 251 -3.64 -3.11 -24.27
N THR A 252 -2.38 -2.93 -24.69
CA THR A 252 -2.01 -2.82 -26.11
C THR A 252 -1.63 -4.16 -26.73
N ASN A 253 -0.97 -5.04 -25.99
CA ASN A 253 -0.46 -6.33 -26.46
C ASN A 253 -1.36 -7.50 -26.04
N LEU A 254 -2.66 -7.38 -26.33
CA LEU A 254 -3.63 -8.44 -26.07
C LEU A 254 -3.75 -9.39 -27.26
N PRO A 255 -4.05 -10.69 -27.04
CA PRO A 255 -4.35 -11.62 -28.12
C PRO A 255 -5.48 -11.10 -29.02
N ASN A 256 -5.41 -11.41 -30.31
CA ASN A 256 -6.35 -10.87 -31.31
C ASN A 256 -7.81 -11.34 -31.12
N ASP A 257 -8.01 -12.46 -30.43
CA ASP A 257 -9.31 -13.03 -30.13
C ASP A 257 -9.96 -12.49 -28.83
N TRP A 258 -9.30 -11.54 -28.17
CA TRP A 258 -9.82 -10.92 -26.96
C TRP A 258 -10.77 -9.76 -27.26
N TYR A 259 -11.85 -9.68 -26.48
CA TYR A 259 -12.73 -8.52 -26.45
C TYR A 259 -12.08 -7.37 -25.68
N LYS A 260 -12.34 -6.14 -26.13
CA LYS A 260 -11.77 -4.92 -25.56
C LYS A 260 -12.87 -3.88 -25.28
N PRO A 261 -13.83 -4.20 -24.40
CA PRO A 261 -14.85 -3.22 -24.04
C PRO A 261 -14.22 -2.04 -23.29
N GLU A 262 -14.83 -0.86 -23.43
CA GLU A 262 -14.38 0.38 -22.82
C GLU A 262 -15.49 1.04 -22.02
N LYS A 263 -15.17 1.49 -20.81
CA LYS A 263 -16.04 2.37 -20.03
C LYS A 263 -15.57 3.82 -20.14
N LYS A 264 -16.44 4.67 -20.66
CA LYS A 264 -16.13 6.08 -20.95
C LYS A 264 -16.57 7.03 -19.86
N LEU A 265 -17.63 6.72 -19.10
CA LEU A 265 -18.18 7.61 -18.09
C LEU A 265 -17.33 7.62 -16.82
N ASN A 266 -17.10 8.81 -16.30
CA ASN A 266 -16.53 9.02 -14.96
C ASN A 266 -17.65 9.41 -13.98
N HIS A 267 -18.00 8.49 -13.08
CA HIS A 267 -19.03 8.69 -12.06
C HIS A 267 -18.52 9.38 -10.80
N ARG A 268 -17.21 9.57 -10.68
CA ARG A 268 -16.55 10.04 -9.45
C ARG A 268 -16.26 11.53 -9.49
N CYS A 269 -15.47 11.95 -10.46
CA CYS A 269 -14.84 13.26 -10.48
C CYS A 269 -15.78 14.34 -11.03
N PRO A 270 -15.62 15.60 -10.57
CA PRO A 270 -16.28 16.75 -11.19
C PRO A 270 -15.71 17.00 -12.59
N LYS A 271 -16.45 17.75 -13.42
CA LYS A 271 -16.13 17.96 -14.84
C LYS A 271 -14.71 18.49 -15.05
N ARG A 272 -14.30 19.50 -14.26
CA ARG A 272 -12.96 20.08 -14.41
C ARG A 272 -11.83 19.10 -14.09
N VAL A 273 -12.01 18.23 -13.10
CA VAL A 273 -11.02 17.18 -12.79
C VAL A 273 -10.95 16.16 -13.92
N VAL A 274 -12.10 15.78 -14.52
CA VAL A 274 -12.11 14.87 -15.69
C VAL A 274 -11.36 15.49 -16.85
N THR A 275 -11.55 16.77 -17.14
CA THR A 275 -10.78 17.48 -18.17
C THR A 275 -9.28 17.44 -17.89
N LEU A 276 -8.86 17.70 -16.65
CA LEU A 276 -7.45 17.65 -16.26
C LEU A 276 -6.84 16.25 -16.47
N ILE A 277 -7.51 15.21 -15.97
CA ILE A 277 -6.97 13.85 -16.09
C ILE A 277 -6.94 13.34 -17.54
N ASN A 278 -7.86 13.78 -18.41
CA ASN A 278 -7.81 13.49 -19.84
C ASN A 278 -6.59 14.16 -20.49
N LYS A 279 -6.28 15.42 -20.14
CA LYS A 279 -5.09 16.11 -20.64
C LYS A 279 -3.79 15.49 -20.15
N ILE A 280 -3.73 15.01 -18.89
CA ILE A 280 -2.55 14.31 -18.34
C ILE A 280 -2.27 13.00 -19.10
N ARG A 281 -3.32 12.30 -19.57
CA ARG A 281 -3.19 10.98 -20.22
C ARG A 281 -3.14 11.04 -21.75
N SER A 282 -3.45 12.19 -22.38
CA SER A 282 -3.58 12.31 -23.83
C SER A 282 -2.36 11.78 -24.60
N ASP A 283 -1.15 12.07 -24.09
CA ASP A 283 0.11 11.64 -24.72
C ASP A 283 0.49 10.18 -24.40
N ALA A 284 -0.22 9.52 -23.47
CA ALA A 284 0.14 8.19 -23.02
C ALA A 284 -0.64 7.09 -23.74
N ASP A 285 -1.97 7.20 -23.79
CA ASP A 285 -2.83 6.14 -24.37
C ASP A 285 -4.02 6.69 -25.17
N GLY A 286 -4.23 8.01 -25.18
CA GLY A 286 -5.28 8.68 -25.94
C GLY A 286 -6.72 8.31 -25.52
N ILE A 287 -6.92 7.61 -24.40
CA ILE A 287 -8.25 7.22 -23.92
C ILE A 287 -8.87 8.41 -23.20
N GLU A 288 -10.09 8.77 -23.57
CA GLU A 288 -10.83 9.86 -22.93
C GLU A 288 -11.97 9.36 -22.05
N GLN A 289 -12.12 9.99 -20.88
CA GLN A 289 -13.29 9.82 -20.03
C GLN A 289 -14.23 11.00 -20.17
N LEU A 290 -15.52 10.73 -20.09
CA LEU A 290 -16.57 11.74 -20.12
C LEU A 290 -17.12 11.93 -18.71
N PRO A 291 -17.24 13.15 -18.21
CA PRO A 291 -17.93 13.40 -16.95
C PRO A 291 -19.42 13.15 -17.13
N ARG A 292 -20.11 12.67 -16.10
CA ARG A 292 -21.57 12.63 -16.12
C ARG A 292 -22.13 14.06 -16.21
N THR A 293 -23.26 14.18 -16.87
CA THR A 293 -23.92 15.49 -17.08
C THR A 293 -24.39 16.14 -15.78
N ASP A 294 -24.77 15.30 -14.80
CA ASP A 294 -25.25 15.70 -13.47
C ASP A 294 -24.12 16.08 -12.48
N LYS A 295 -22.85 15.96 -12.89
CA LYS A 295 -21.73 16.37 -12.04
C LYS A 295 -21.52 17.88 -12.05
N GLU A 296 -21.11 18.39 -10.89
CA GLU A 296 -20.67 19.78 -10.72
C GLU A 296 -19.40 20.05 -11.55
N ASP A 297 -19.13 21.31 -11.84
CA ASP A 297 -17.91 21.69 -12.55
C ASP A 297 -16.66 21.41 -11.70
N GLY A 298 -16.75 21.67 -10.39
CA GLY A 298 -15.66 21.44 -9.45
C GLY A 298 -14.56 22.51 -9.54
N PHE A 299 -13.58 22.40 -8.64
CA PHE A 299 -12.49 23.38 -8.53
C PHE A 299 -11.14 22.71 -8.62
N VAL A 300 -10.25 23.25 -9.45
CA VAL A 300 -8.84 22.85 -9.52
C VAL A 300 -7.99 24.10 -9.38
N ARG A 301 -6.97 24.06 -8.52
CA ARG A 301 -5.98 25.15 -8.35
C ARG A 301 -4.59 24.59 -8.24
N PHE A 302 -3.64 25.26 -8.86
CA PHE A 302 -2.24 24.91 -8.87
C PHE A 302 -1.41 26.04 -8.27
N PHE A 303 -0.79 25.77 -7.14
CA PHE A 303 0.08 26.69 -6.43
C PHE A 303 1.54 26.35 -6.76
N ILE A 304 2.28 27.29 -7.31
CA ILE A 304 3.70 27.10 -7.65
C ILE A 304 4.52 27.96 -6.71
N ILE A 305 5.32 27.32 -5.89
CA ILE A 305 6.02 27.92 -4.76
C ILE A 305 7.53 27.67 -4.92
N PRO A 306 8.41 28.67 -4.72
CA PRO A 306 9.84 28.42 -4.63
C PRO A 306 10.18 27.38 -3.56
N SER A 307 11.19 26.52 -3.82
CA SER A 307 11.55 25.42 -2.89
C SER A 307 12.30 25.90 -1.65
N ASP A 308 12.89 27.09 -1.69
CA ASP A 308 13.71 27.71 -0.63
C ASP A 308 12.90 28.41 0.48
N VAL A 309 11.59 28.23 0.50
CA VAL A 309 10.72 28.81 1.56
C VAL A 309 10.93 28.11 2.91
N ASP A 310 10.98 28.91 3.98
CA ASP A 310 11.30 28.41 5.32
C ASP A 310 10.19 27.58 5.97
N ASN A 311 8.92 27.93 5.77
CA ASN A 311 7.79 27.32 6.46
C ASN A 311 6.72 26.77 5.51
N LYS A 312 6.99 25.59 4.94
CA LYS A 312 6.06 24.92 4.03
C LYS A 312 4.71 24.61 4.69
N ILE A 313 4.67 24.29 5.98
CA ILE A 313 3.42 23.98 6.70
C ILE A 313 2.51 25.23 6.79
N ALA A 314 3.08 26.40 7.06
CA ALA A 314 2.30 27.64 7.08
C ALA A 314 1.72 27.97 5.69
N ILE A 315 2.51 27.77 4.64
CA ILE A 315 2.08 27.95 3.25
C ILE A 315 0.92 26.98 2.90
N GLU A 316 1.06 25.70 3.24
CA GLU A 316 0.01 24.69 3.01
C GLU A 316 -1.28 25.02 3.76
N ASN A 317 -1.20 25.59 4.96
CA ASN A 317 -2.37 26.07 5.69
C ASN A 317 -2.96 27.32 5.05
N ALA A 318 -2.15 28.25 4.55
CA ALA A 318 -2.64 29.40 3.77
C ALA A 318 -3.32 28.96 2.46
N ILE A 319 -2.81 27.92 1.80
CA ILE A 319 -3.45 27.30 0.63
C ILE A 319 -4.83 26.74 1.00
N LYS A 320 -4.95 26.04 2.13
CA LYS A 320 -6.26 25.53 2.61
C LYS A 320 -7.24 26.65 2.87
N GLN A 321 -6.81 27.76 3.49
CA GLN A 321 -7.63 28.95 3.69
C GLN A 321 -8.06 29.55 2.34
N LYS A 322 -7.13 29.67 1.40
CA LYS A 322 -7.43 30.19 0.06
C LYS A 322 -8.42 29.31 -0.70
N MET A 323 -8.30 28.00 -0.57
CA MET A 323 -9.25 27.07 -1.16
C MET A 323 -10.63 27.15 -0.51
N ALA A 324 -10.73 27.37 0.80
CA ALA A 324 -12.00 27.63 1.48
C ALA A 324 -12.69 28.89 0.93
N GLU A 325 -11.92 29.97 0.75
CA GLU A 325 -12.43 31.21 0.13
C GLU A 325 -12.93 30.99 -1.30
N ILE A 326 -12.14 30.31 -2.16
CA ILE A 326 -12.47 30.11 -3.57
C ILE A 326 -13.67 29.19 -3.74
N THR A 327 -13.77 28.15 -2.91
CA THR A 327 -14.81 27.12 -3.04
C THR A 327 -16.05 27.40 -2.21
N GLY A 328 -15.99 28.33 -1.24
CA GLY A 328 -17.03 28.56 -0.23
C GLY A 328 -17.22 27.35 0.70
N ASP A 329 -16.16 26.54 0.93
CA ASP A 329 -16.24 25.27 1.63
C ASP A 329 -15.28 25.24 2.83
N ASP A 330 -15.83 25.47 4.03
CA ASP A 330 -15.07 25.57 5.28
C ASP A 330 -14.41 24.25 5.72
N LEU A 331 -14.79 23.11 5.13
CA LEU A 331 -14.14 21.82 5.40
C LEU A 331 -12.70 21.74 4.83
N TRP A 332 -12.25 22.74 4.09
CA TRP A 332 -10.84 22.90 3.75
C TRP A 332 -9.98 23.27 4.97
N ILE A 333 -10.55 23.96 5.95
CA ILE A 333 -9.84 24.44 7.16
C ILE A 333 -10.25 23.70 8.44
N ASN A 334 -11.42 23.06 8.45
CA ASN A 334 -11.90 22.31 9.62
C ASN A 334 -11.30 20.92 9.67
N SER A 335 -10.30 20.72 10.54
CA SER A 335 -9.55 19.46 10.67
C SER A 335 -10.24 18.39 11.52
N SER A 336 -11.35 18.70 12.19
CA SER A 336 -12.03 17.76 13.11
C SER A 336 -13.09 16.88 12.42
N ASP A 337 -13.41 17.15 11.15
CA ASP A 337 -14.41 16.41 10.37
C ASP A 337 -13.72 15.26 9.59
N GLU A 338 -14.33 14.08 9.59
CA GLU A 338 -13.86 12.93 8.78
C GLU A 338 -13.87 13.22 7.26
N LYS A 339 -14.65 14.22 6.84
CA LYS A 339 -14.72 14.71 5.46
C LYS A 339 -13.80 15.91 5.19
N ALA A 340 -12.92 16.26 6.11
CA ALA A 340 -11.94 17.31 5.91
C ALA A 340 -11.02 17.04 4.71
N VAL A 341 -10.13 18.00 4.42
CA VAL A 341 -9.20 17.86 3.31
C VAL A 341 -8.21 16.73 3.53
N LYS A 342 -8.06 15.85 2.54
CA LYS A 342 -7.00 14.84 2.51
C LYS A 342 -5.74 15.43 1.90
N THR A 343 -4.67 15.50 2.68
CA THR A 343 -3.36 15.97 2.24
C THR A 343 -2.50 14.79 1.76
N LEU A 344 -2.03 14.85 0.53
CA LEU A 344 -1.25 13.80 -0.10
C LEU A 344 0.22 14.22 -0.22
N THR A 345 1.13 13.39 0.29
CA THR A 345 2.57 13.60 0.21
C THR A 345 3.22 12.51 -0.66
N LEU A 346 4.39 12.78 -1.24
CA LEU A 346 5.07 11.77 -2.06
C LEU A 346 5.62 10.63 -1.19
N GLU A 347 6.18 10.96 -0.04
CA GLU A 347 6.82 10.01 0.87
C GLU A 347 6.25 10.10 2.30
N HIS A 348 6.31 9.00 3.03
CA HIS A 348 5.77 8.89 4.39
C HIS A 348 6.43 9.85 5.40
N HIS A 349 7.75 10.10 5.28
CA HIS A 349 8.45 11.02 6.18
C HIS A 349 7.99 12.49 6.03
N MET A 350 7.50 12.88 4.85
CA MET A 350 6.90 14.19 4.64
C MET A 350 5.61 14.35 5.45
N ALA A 351 4.77 13.31 5.50
CA ALA A 351 3.58 13.29 6.34
C ALA A 351 3.96 13.26 7.84
N ALA A 352 4.94 12.45 8.22
CA ALA A 352 5.43 12.36 9.59
C ALA A 352 5.91 13.72 10.12
N LYS A 353 6.61 14.49 9.29
CA LYS A 353 7.07 15.85 9.62
C LYS A 353 5.89 16.80 9.86
N ARG A 354 4.88 16.78 8.98
CA ARG A 354 3.69 17.64 9.08
C ARG A 354 2.81 17.30 10.27
N MET A 355 2.73 16.03 10.61
CA MET A 355 2.02 15.54 11.79
C MET A 355 2.86 15.62 13.07
N GLY A 356 4.19 15.87 12.96
CA GLY A 356 5.09 16.08 14.07
C GLY A 356 5.48 14.80 14.82
N PHE A 357 5.71 13.69 14.11
CA PHE A 357 6.28 12.44 14.64
C PHE A 357 7.48 11.92 13.83
N ASP A 358 8.11 12.78 13.04
CA ASP A 358 9.22 12.42 12.16
C ASP A 358 10.48 11.95 12.91
N ASP A 359 10.73 12.44 14.10
CA ASP A 359 11.80 11.99 15.00
C ASP A 359 11.67 10.50 15.35
N LEU A 360 10.47 10.05 15.74
CA LEU A 360 10.16 8.64 15.97
C LEU A 360 10.25 7.83 14.65
N PHE A 361 9.65 8.36 13.57
CA PHE A 361 9.56 7.66 12.30
C PHE A 361 10.94 7.51 11.63
N ALA A 362 11.70 8.59 11.52
CA ALA A 362 12.97 8.60 10.82
C ALA A 362 14.02 7.69 11.46
N SER A 363 14.06 7.62 12.81
CA SER A 363 14.99 6.75 13.53
C SER A 363 14.76 5.28 13.18
N LEU A 364 13.52 4.82 13.13
CA LEU A 364 13.18 3.43 12.80
C LEU A 364 13.24 3.15 11.30
N TYR A 365 12.88 4.12 10.45
CA TYR A 365 12.87 3.98 9.00
C TYR A 365 14.27 3.81 8.37
N LYS A 366 15.33 4.23 9.07
CA LYS A 366 16.73 4.00 8.68
C LYS A 366 17.04 2.50 8.53
N VAL A 367 16.46 1.67 9.39
CA VAL A 367 16.66 0.22 9.41
C VAL A 367 15.77 -0.44 8.37
N GLU A 368 16.36 -1.00 7.32
CA GLU A 368 15.62 -1.54 6.17
C GLU A 368 14.57 -2.58 6.56
N ARG A 369 14.91 -3.51 7.47
CA ARG A 369 14.00 -4.56 7.94
C ARG A 369 12.79 -4.05 8.73
N TYR A 370 12.82 -2.81 9.22
CA TYR A 370 11.70 -2.21 9.97
C TYR A 370 10.71 -1.46 9.08
N ARG A 371 11.11 -1.11 7.86
CA ARG A 371 10.32 -0.23 6.97
C ARG A 371 8.91 -0.73 6.74
N ILE A 372 8.75 -1.99 6.34
CA ILE A 372 7.42 -2.55 6.04
C ILE A 372 6.56 -2.53 7.30
N GLY A 373 7.05 -3.10 8.41
CA GLY A 373 6.29 -3.12 9.66
C GLY A 373 6.03 -1.74 10.28
N LEU A 374 6.86 -0.73 9.95
CA LEU A 374 6.62 0.65 10.34
C LEU A 374 5.53 1.30 9.46
N LEU A 375 5.45 0.95 8.18
CA LEU A 375 4.46 1.53 7.26
C LEU A 375 3.06 0.94 7.44
N ASP A 376 2.96 -0.32 7.81
CA ASP A 376 1.68 -1.02 8.04
C ASP A 376 1.29 -1.16 9.51
N GLY A 377 2.13 -0.65 10.43
CA GLY A 377 1.89 -0.72 11.88
C GLY A 377 2.15 -2.09 12.50
N SER A 378 2.73 -3.05 11.77
CA SER A 378 2.98 -4.41 12.26
C SER A 378 4.28 -4.56 13.06
N LEU A 379 5.17 -3.54 13.05
CA LEU A 379 6.45 -3.58 13.77
C LEU A 379 6.25 -3.87 15.27
N PRO A 380 6.77 -5.00 15.81
CA PRO A 380 6.42 -5.46 17.17
C PRO A 380 6.64 -4.45 18.27
N GLY A 381 7.73 -3.66 18.21
CA GLY A 381 8.01 -2.60 19.20
C GLY A 381 7.01 -1.45 19.12
N ILE A 382 6.54 -1.08 17.93
CA ILE A 382 5.50 -0.07 17.74
C ILE A 382 4.15 -0.62 18.19
N ARG A 383 3.78 -1.85 17.81
CA ARG A 383 2.54 -2.51 18.25
C ARG A 383 2.43 -2.59 19.77
N PHE A 384 3.54 -2.79 20.45
CA PHE A 384 3.57 -2.77 21.90
C PHE A 384 3.01 -1.46 22.46
N PHE A 385 3.42 -0.32 21.90
CA PHE A 385 2.91 0.98 22.34
C PHE A 385 1.49 1.26 21.82
N THR A 386 1.18 0.97 20.56
CA THR A 386 -0.12 1.31 19.96
C THR A 386 -1.26 0.38 20.38
N GLN A 387 -0.99 -0.92 20.63
CA GLN A 387 -2.05 -1.90 20.91
C GLN A 387 -2.21 -2.22 22.40
N PHE A 388 -1.18 -1.99 23.23
CA PHE A 388 -1.26 -2.29 24.66
C PHE A 388 -1.20 -1.03 25.53
N VAL A 389 -0.21 -0.17 25.29
CA VAL A 389 0.00 1.01 26.15
C VAL A 389 -1.03 2.09 25.85
N LEU A 390 -1.21 2.47 24.58
CA LEU A 390 -2.12 3.54 24.18
C LEU A 390 -3.56 3.28 24.63
N PRO A 391 -4.19 2.12 24.31
CA PRO A 391 -5.55 1.85 24.77
C PRO A 391 -5.71 1.82 26.29
N LEU A 392 -4.67 1.35 27.02
CA LEU A 392 -4.69 1.34 28.49
C LEU A 392 -4.71 2.75 29.04
N ILE A 393 -3.85 3.65 28.52
CA ILE A 393 -3.78 5.04 28.96
C ILE A 393 -5.04 5.81 28.60
N GLU A 394 -5.61 5.60 27.42
CA GLU A 394 -6.89 6.19 27.01
C GLU A 394 -8.04 5.74 27.93
N ALA A 395 -8.17 4.44 28.17
CA ALA A 395 -9.18 3.91 29.10
C ALA A 395 -9.05 4.51 30.49
N LYS A 396 -7.81 4.63 31.01
CA LYS A 396 -7.54 5.21 32.34
C LYS A 396 -7.83 6.72 32.38
N ARG A 397 -7.52 7.47 31.33
CA ARG A 397 -7.85 8.91 31.20
C ARG A 397 -9.36 9.15 31.18
N ASN A 398 -10.09 8.26 30.51
CA ASN A 398 -11.55 8.32 30.40
C ASN A 398 -12.28 7.79 31.65
N GLY A 399 -11.56 7.28 32.66
CA GLY A 399 -12.14 6.68 33.86
C GLY A 399 -12.85 5.34 33.60
N ASP A 400 -12.60 4.69 32.47
CA ASP A 400 -13.20 3.39 32.11
C ASP A 400 -12.41 2.24 32.76
N GLU A 401 -12.67 1.99 34.04
CA GLU A 401 -12.03 0.91 34.81
C GLU A 401 -12.37 -0.48 34.25
N PHE A 402 -13.49 -0.64 33.55
CA PHE A 402 -13.85 -1.90 32.90
C PHE A 402 -12.94 -2.18 31.70
N ALA A 403 -12.71 -1.19 30.84
CA ALA A 403 -11.77 -1.30 29.74
C ALA A 403 -10.34 -1.55 30.24
N VAL A 404 -9.90 -0.84 31.28
CA VAL A 404 -8.60 -1.06 31.94
C VAL A 404 -8.47 -2.52 32.37
N SER A 405 -9.46 -3.04 33.11
CA SER A 405 -9.44 -4.42 33.61
C SER A 405 -9.41 -5.43 32.46
N ARG A 406 -10.17 -5.20 31.39
CA ARG A 406 -10.22 -6.06 30.20
C ARG A 406 -8.88 -6.10 29.48
N ILE A 407 -8.25 -4.94 29.23
CA ILE A 407 -6.97 -4.85 28.54
C ILE A 407 -5.89 -5.59 29.34
N VAL A 408 -5.81 -5.35 30.65
CA VAL A 408 -4.81 -5.97 31.51
C VAL A 408 -5.03 -7.47 31.60
N ARG A 409 -6.27 -7.93 31.79
CA ARG A 409 -6.59 -9.35 31.91
C ARG A 409 -6.24 -10.15 30.65
N LEU A 410 -6.45 -9.56 29.47
CA LEU A 410 -6.20 -10.24 28.19
C LEU A 410 -4.69 -10.27 27.83
N ASN A 411 -3.95 -9.22 28.19
CA ASN A 411 -2.60 -8.98 27.63
C ASN A 411 -1.47 -9.11 28.67
N SER A 412 -1.81 -9.09 29.98
CA SER A 412 -0.77 -9.17 31.01
C SER A 412 -0.35 -10.61 31.30
N PRO A 413 0.95 -10.89 31.37
CA PRO A 413 1.44 -12.21 31.79
C PRO A 413 1.05 -12.57 33.22
N MET A 414 0.69 -11.60 34.07
CA MET A 414 0.25 -11.83 35.46
C MET A 414 -1.00 -12.72 35.51
N PHE A 415 -1.88 -12.66 34.50
CA PHE A 415 -3.13 -13.41 34.43
C PHE A 415 -3.01 -14.74 33.68
N LYS A 416 -1.82 -15.17 33.27
CA LYS A 416 -1.61 -16.53 32.73
C LYS A 416 -1.81 -17.57 33.83
N ARG A 417 -2.43 -18.71 33.49
CA ARG A 417 -2.77 -19.78 34.46
C ARG A 417 -1.57 -20.21 35.31
N GLU A 418 -0.38 -20.23 34.75
CA GLU A 418 0.87 -20.61 35.41
C GLU A 418 1.23 -19.61 36.52
N ASN A 419 1.09 -18.30 36.25
CA ASN A 419 1.42 -17.24 37.18
C ASN A 419 0.36 -17.09 38.28
N ILE A 420 -0.92 -17.28 37.94
CA ILE A 420 -2.00 -17.27 38.94
C ILE A 420 -1.80 -18.38 40.01
N LYS A 421 -1.29 -19.54 39.61
CA LYS A 421 -1.03 -20.68 40.53
C LYS A 421 0.11 -20.41 41.52
N LEU A 422 1.01 -19.46 41.22
CA LEU A 422 2.10 -19.08 42.11
C LEU A 422 1.64 -18.21 43.30
N HIS A 423 0.42 -17.65 43.25
CA HIS A 423 -0.10 -16.80 44.30
C HIS A 423 -1.10 -17.57 45.17
N GLU A 424 -0.96 -17.47 46.49
CA GLU A 424 -1.89 -18.10 47.45
C GLU A 424 -3.33 -17.58 47.33
N LYS A 425 -3.49 -16.30 46.93
CA LYS A 425 -4.80 -15.67 46.74
C LYS A 425 -4.86 -14.97 45.38
N GLN A 426 -5.89 -15.25 44.59
CA GLN A 426 -6.14 -14.58 43.29
C GLN A 426 -6.29 -13.04 43.44
N THR A 427 -6.74 -12.58 44.58
CA THR A 427 -6.84 -11.14 44.91
C THR A 427 -5.49 -10.42 44.90
N ASP A 428 -4.37 -11.12 45.14
CA ASP A 428 -3.06 -10.51 45.17
C ASP A 428 -2.54 -10.21 43.76
N VAL A 429 -2.92 -11.06 42.79
CA VAL A 429 -2.64 -10.78 41.35
C VAL A 429 -3.36 -9.51 40.91
N ILE A 430 -4.63 -9.34 41.29
CA ILE A 430 -5.42 -8.15 40.96
C ILE A 430 -4.81 -6.89 41.59
N LYS A 431 -4.41 -6.96 42.87
CA LYS A 431 -3.73 -5.84 43.55
C LYS A 431 -2.41 -5.47 42.87
N SER A 432 -1.59 -6.47 42.55
CA SER A 432 -0.31 -6.26 41.84
C SER A 432 -0.51 -5.61 40.47
N ALA A 433 -1.50 -6.09 39.69
CA ALA A 433 -1.83 -5.51 38.41
C ALA A 433 -2.32 -4.06 38.54
N ASN A 434 -3.18 -3.78 39.53
CA ASN A 434 -3.68 -2.42 39.78
C ASN A 434 -2.53 -1.47 40.20
N THR A 435 -1.61 -1.95 41.04
CA THR A 435 -0.40 -1.22 41.40
C THR A 435 0.47 -0.91 40.18
N ALA A 436 0.67 -1.89 39.29
CA ALA A 436 1.44 -1.72 38.07
C ALA A 436 0.79 -0.68 37.12
N VAL A 437 -0.53 -0.75 36.92
CA VAL A 437 -1.28 0.23 36.11
C VAL A 437 -1.15 1.64 36.71
N ASN A 438 -1.34 1.78 38.01
CA ASN A 438 -1.24 3.08 38.67
C ASN A 438 0.21 3.63 38.64
N SER A 439 1.22 2.77 38.78
CA SER A 439 2.62 3.14 38.60
C SER A 439 2.91 3.64 37.19
N LEU A 440 2.42 2.95 36.18
CA LEU A 440 2.55 3.38 34.79
C LEU A 440 1.84 4.73 34.59
N PHE A 441 0.59 4.85 35.02
CA PHE A 441 -0.19 6.07 34.84
C PHE A 441 0.37 7.28 35.60
N SER A 442 1.14 7.05 36.68
CA SER A 442 1.79 8.12 37.43
C SER A 442 2.83 8.90 36.63
N LEU A 443 3.37 8.32 35.53
CA LEU A 443 4.27 9.04 34.64
C LEU A 443 3.60 10.27 34.01
N TRP A 444 2.29 10.20 33.74
CA TRP A 444 1.51 11.32 33.19
C TRP A 444 1.06 12.34 34.25
N LYS A 445 1.10 12.00 35.53
CA LYS A 445 0.82 12.97 36.61
C LYS A 445 1.93 14.00 36.78
N ASN A 446 3.16 13.58 36.57
CA ASN A 446 4.34 14.41 36.73
C ASN A 446 4.80 15.08 35.45
N ASN A 447 4.44 14.53 34.32
CA ASN A 447 4.74 15.03 32.99
C ASN A 447 3.64 14.59 32.03
N ASP A 448 2.94 15.51 31.43
CA ASP A 448 1.83 15.22 30.52
C ASP A 448 2.26 14.40 29.29
N ASN A 449 3.56 14.34 28.98
CA ASN A 449 4.11 13.67 27.81
C ASN A 449 5.43 12.93 28.13
N PRO A 450 5.37 11.78 28.85
CA PRO A 450 6.56 11.02 29.21
C PRO A 450 7.29 10.44 28.00
N LYS A 451 8.59 10.18 28.14
CA LYS A 451 9.39 9.50 27.12
C LYS A 451 8.98 8.03 26.98
N LEU A 452 9.09 7.49 25.78
CA LEU A 452 8.82 6.07 25.54
C LEU A 452 9.74 5.14 26.35
N LEU A 453 10.98 5.56 26.59
CA LEU A 453 11.93 4.83 27.43
C LEU A 453 11.44 4.71 28.88
N ASP A 454 10.89 5.78 29.45
CA ASP A 454 10.38 5.77 30.84
C ASP A 454 9.19 4.82 30.97
N ILE A 455 8.32 4.81 29.97
CA ILE A 455 7.17 3.89 29.87
C ILE A 455 7.68 2.44 29.78
N LEU A 456 8.63 2.17 28.90
CA LEU A 456 9.21 0.85 28.72
C LEU A 456 9.85 0.33 30.01
N ASN A 457 10.65 1.17 30.68
CA ASN A 457 11.30 0.83 31.95
C ASN A 457 10.29 0.58 33.09
N ASN A 458 9.21 1.36 33.16
CA ASN A 458 8.15 1.14 34.14
C ASN A 458 7.46 -0.21 33.91
N ILE A 459 7.14 -0.54 32.66
CA ILE A 459 6.51 -1.81 32.30
C ILE A 459 7.46 -3.00 32.54
N ALA A 460 8.76 -2.82 32.27
CA ALA A 460 9.77 -3.84 32.55
C ALA A 460 9.86 -4.17 34.05
N LYS A 461 9.91 -3.13 34.90
CA LYS A 461 9.95 -3.26 36.36
C LYS A 461 8.67 -3.90 36.93
N SER A 462 7.51 -3.46 36.45
CA SER A 462 6.21 -3.93 36.93
C SER A 462 5.78 -5.27 36.34
N LYS A 463 6.39 -5.71 35.22
CA LYS A 463 5.99 -6.88 34.42
C LYS A 463 4.54 -6.82 33.95
N LEU A 464 4.00 -5.62 33.73
CA LEU A 464 2.59 -5.41 33.35
C LEU A 464 2.25 -6.06 32.00
N PHE A 465 3.15 -5.91 31.01
CA PHE A 465 3.00 -6.53 29.68
C PHE A 465 4.26 -7.28 29.27
N VAL A 466 4.13 -8.19 28.30
CA VAL A 466 5.28 -8.88 27.68
C VAL A 466 5.98 -7.90 26.75
N ILE A 467 7.26 -7.66 27.00
CA ILE A 467 8.08 -6.79 26.16
C ILE A 467 8.55 -7.57 24.93
N PRO A 468 8.39 -7.03 23.71
CA PRO A 468 8.92 -7.63 22.49
C PRO A 468 10.43 -7.83 22.53
N ASP A 469 10.95 -8.87 21.88
CA ASP A 469 12.38 -9.20 21.90
C ASP A 469 13.27 -8.05 21.40
N SER A 470 12.80 -7.29 20.41
CA SER A 470 13.49 -6.10 19.91
C SER A 470 13.71 -5.00 20.95
N LEU A 471 12.90 -4.95 22.02
CA LEU A 471 12.99 -3.96 23.08
C LEU A 471 13.57 -4.53 24.40
N LYS A 472 13.66 -5.87 24.54
CA LYS A 472 14.14 -6.49 25.79
C LYS A 472 15.57 -6.10 26.16
N VAL A 473 16.46 -6.05 25.15
CA VAL A 473 17.87 -5.69 25.36
C VAL A 473 17.99 -4.29 25.95
N ILE A 474 17.16 -3.35 25.48
CA ILE A 474 17.14 -1.95 25.96
C ILE A 474 16.51 -1.86 27.36
N ALA A 475 15.40 -2.56 27.56
CA ALA A 475 14.68 -2.58 28.85
C ALA A 475 15.48 -3.24 30.00
N GLN A 476 16.46 -4.06 29.69
CA GLN A 476 17.31 -4.78 30.67
C GLN A 476 18.65 -4.08 30.94
N ARG A 477 18.99 -3.02 30.22
CA ARG A 477 20.22 -2.24 30.48
C ARG A 477 20.17 -1.61 31.86
N THR A 478 21.19 -1.83 32.62
CA THR A 478 21.48 -1.05 33.84
C THR A 478 22.46 0.08 33.49
N ASP A 479 22.40 1.20 34.19
CA ASP A 479 23.24 2.40 33.97
C ASP A 479 24.77 2.15 33.92
N LYS A 480 25.20 0.88 34.06
CA LYS A 480 26.63 0.48 34.12
C LYS A 480 27.11 -0.30 32.89
N ASP A 481 26.24 -0.67 31.98
CA ASP A 481 26.64 -1.48 30.81
C ASP A 481 26.99 -0.61 29.61
N SER A 482 28.26 -0.15 29.57
CA SER A 482 28.87 0.33 28.33
C SER A 482 29.03 -0.83 27.36
N VAL A 483 28.47 -0.69 26.16
CA VAL A 483 28.47 -1.69 25.10
C VAL A 483 29.89 -2.13 24.77
N ILE A 484 30.21 -3.41 25.00
CA ILE A 484 31.39 -4.07 24.41
C ILE A 484 30.96 -4.44 22.97
N VAL A 485 31.48 -3.69 22.01
CA VAL A 485 31.22 -3.89 20.58
C VAL A 485 32.09 -5.06 20.10
N ASP A 486 31.45 -6.18 19.77
CA ASP A 486 32.07 -7.26 19.01
C ASP A 486 31.71 -7.09 17.52
N ASP A 487 32.67 -7.18 16.61
CA ASP A 487 32.60 -6.83 15.20
C ASP A 487 31.60 -7.70 14.38
N SER A 488 31.01 -8.73 15.00
CA SER A 488 29.96 -9.60 14.43
C SER A 488 28.53 -9.10 14.63
N SER A 489 28.32 -7.92 15.27
CA SER A 489 27.03 -7.45 15.78
C SER A 489 26.47 -6.18 15.11
N LYS A 490 27.03 -5.70 13.99
CA LYS A 490 26.69 -4.40 13.39
C LYS A 490 25.19 -4.19 13.10
N ASP A 491 24.49 -5.24 12.64
CA ASP A 491 23.03 -5.13 12.38
C ASP A 491 22.19 -5.08 13.67
N ILE A 492 22.71 -5.71 14.74
CA ILE A 492 22.07 -5.64 16.06
C ILE A 492 22.31 -4.25 16.64
N ASP A 493 23.53 -3.70 16.50
CA ASP A 493 23.89 -2.38 16.95
C ASP A 493 23.10 -1.27 16.24
N GLU A 494 22.92 -1.36 14.91
CA GLU A 494 22.08 -0.42 14.14
C GLU A 494 20.63 -0.43 14.61
N SER A 495 20.08 -1.61 14.88
CA SER A 495 18.71 -1.75 15.37
C SER A 495 18.54 -1.24 16.81
N ILE A 496 19.51 -1.51 17.66
CA ILE A 496 19.51 -1.01 19.04
C ILE A 496 19.62 0.52 19.04
N ALA A 497 20.53 1.09 18.25
CA ALA A 497 20.69 2.54 18.13
C ALA A 497 19.42 3.22 17.58
N ALA A 498 18.76 2.61 16.58
CA ALA A 498 17.50 3.12 16.06
C ALA A 498 16.39 3.12 17.12
N TRP A 499 16.28 2.07 17.93
CA TRP A 499 15.32 2.02 19.02
C TRP A 499 15.69 2.94 20.18
N ASP A 500 16.97 3.14 20.51
CA ASP A 500 17.41 4.11 21.51
C ASP A 500 16.99 5.54 21.11
N GLU A 501 17.20 5.91 19.84
CA GLU A 501 16.76 7.19 19.28
C GLU A 501 15.22 7.30 19.33
N ALA A 502 14.48 6.28 18.90
CA ALA A 502 13.01 6.25 18.92
C ALA A 502 12.45 6.34 20.34
N LEU A 503 13.01 5.60 21.30
CA LEU A 503 12.56 5.57 22.70
C LEU A 503 12.89 6.86 23.46
N SER A 504 13.82 7.68 22.95
CA SER A 504 14.10 9.01 23.51
C SER A 504 12.98 10.01 23.25
N THR A 505 12.09 9.71 22.29
CA THR A 505 10.94 10.55 21.93
C THR A 505 9.79 10.40 22.94
N THR A 506 8.81 11.27 22.85
CA THR A 506 7.67 11.31 23.78
C THR A 506 6.49 10.47 23.30
N PHE A 507 5.61 10.09 24.22
CA PHE A 507 4.45 9.25 23.94
C PHE A 507 3.45 9.88 22.94
N GLU A 508 3.39 11.21 22.88
CA GLU A 508 2.57 11.93 21.89
C GLU A 508 2.90 11.52 20.45
N LYS A 509 4.17 11.17 20.18
CA LYS A 509 4.59 10.71 18.85
C LYS A 509 3.94 9.38 18.46
N ILE A 510 3.72 8.49 19.43
CA ILE A 510 2.98 7.23 19.22
C ILE A 510 1.51 7.52 18.90
N ILE A 511 0.88 8.48 19.58
CA ILE A 511 -0.51 8.88 19.30
C ILE A 511 -0.61 9.38 17.86
N LYS A 512 0.25 10.33 17.48
CA LYS A 512 0.27 10.90 16.12
C LYS A 512 0.59 9.88 15.05
N TYR A 513 1.52 8.96 15.32
CA TYR A 513 1.81 7.84 14.43
C TYR A 513 0.61 6.90 14.30
N ASN A 514 -0.07 6.57 15.40
CA ASN A 514 -1.27 5.71 15.38
C ASN A 514 -2.41 6.36 14.58
N ASP A 515 -2.59 7.67 14.71
CA ASP A 515 -3.53 8.43 13.89
C ASP A 515 -3.15 8.38 12.40
N TYR A 516 -1.84 8.47 12.10
CA TYR A 516 -1.36 8.41 10.72
C TYR A 516 -1.63 7.08 10.03
N ILE A 517 -1.44 5.96 10.70
CA ILE A 517 -1.68 4.62 10.13
C ILE A 517 -3.16 4.22 10.16
N SER A 518 -4.03 4.99 10.81
CA SER A 518 -5.46 4.72 10.84
C SER A 518 -6.12 5.08 9.51
N ASP A 519 -7.24 4.45 9.19
CA ASP A 519 -8.05 4.76 8.01
C ASP A 519 -8.60 6.21 8.01
N LYS A 520 -8.64 6.84 9.20
CA LYS A 520 -9.13 8.21 9.40
C LYS A 520 -8.06 9.28 9.25
N SER A 521 -6.81 8.90 8.95
CA SER A 521 -5.71 9.86 8.79
C SER A 521 -6.04 10.94 7.76
N MET A 522 -5.78 12.20 8.11
CA MET A 522 -5.89 13.33 7.17
C MET A 522 -4.75 13.37 6.15
N PHE A 523 -3.71 12.59 6.35
CA PHE A 523 -2.58 12.45 5.46
C PHE A 523 -2.58 11.09 4.76
N GLY A 524 -1.96 11.04 3.58
CA GLY A 524 -1.71 9.81 2.85
C GLY A 524 -0.58 10.01 1.86
N THR A 525 0.03 8.93 1.39
CA THR A 525 1.01 9.03 0.31
C THR A 525 0.32 8.96 -1.04
N HIS A 526 0.97 9.55 -2.07
CA HIS A 526 0.48 9.50 -3.46
C HIS A 526 0.16 8.08 -3.93
N GLN A 527 0.96 7.11 -3.54
CA GLN A 527 0.76 5.70 -3.85
C GLN A 527 -0.30 5.05 -2.94
N GLY A 528 -0.26 5.35 -1.64
CA GLY A 528 -1.13 4.72 -0.63
C GLY A 528 -2.61 5.06 -0.76
N VAL A 529 -2.96 6.19 -1.42
CA VAL A 529 -4.37 6.54 -1.66
C VAL A 529 -4.95 5.90 -2.92
N LYS A 530 -4.24 4.98 -3.56
CA LYS A 530 -4.78 4.26 -4.70
C LYS A 530 -6.03 3.48 -4.30
N GLY A 531 -7.09 3.56 -5.11
CA GLY A 531 -8.41 2.98 -4.79
C GLY A 531 -9.33 3.91 -3.99
N LEU A 532 -8.80 4.82 -3.17
CA LEU A 532 -9.56 5.72 -2.31
C LEU A 532 -10.10 6.95 -3.07
N GLN A 533 -10.99 7.69 -2.43
CA GLN A 533 -11.59 8.93 -2.96
C GLN A 533 -11.93 9.88 -1.81
N PHE A 534 -11.81 11.18 -2.06
CA PHE A 534 -12.00 12.22 -1.05
C PHE A 534 -12.71 13.43 -1.66
N ASP A 535 -13.55 14.09 -0.90
CA ASP A 535 -14.23 15.30 -1.36
C ASP A 535 -13.22 16.38 -1.74
N ARG A 536 -12.21 16.60 -0.89
CA ARG A 536 -11.17 17.63 -1.02
C ARG A 536 -9.78 17.01 -0.95
N VAL A 537 -8.92 17.39 -1.87
CA VAL A 537 -7.55 16.89 -1.95
C VAL A 537 -6.58 18.05 -2.04
N LEU A 538 -5.57 18.05 -1.17
CA LEU A 538 -4.35 18.85 -1.29
C LEU A 538 -3.18 17.92 -1.64
N ALA A 539 -2.66 18.02 -2.85
CA ALA A 539 -1.52 17.23 -3.30
C ALA A 539 -0.21 18.04 -3.23
N ILE A 540 0.77 17.54 -2.49
CA ILE A 540 2.08 18.18 -2.30
C ILE A 540 3.10 17.51 -3.22
N LEU A 541 3.63 18.28 -4.16
CA LEU A 541 4.68 17.90 -5.09
C LEU A 541 5.99 18.55 -4.63
N ASP A 542 6.88 17.77 -4.03
CA ASP A 542 8.15 18.27 -3.47
C ASP A 542 9.22 17.19 -3.60
N ASP A 543 9.98 17.24 -4.68
CA ASP A 543 11.02 16.26 -4.99
C ASP A 543 12.21 16.36 -4.02
N ASP A 544 12.54 17.58 -3.60
CA ASP A 544 13.68 17.84 -2.71
C ASP A 544 13.43 17.30 -1.31
N GLU A 545 12.21 17.49 -0.78
CA GLU A 545 11.82 16.93 0.52
C GLU A 545 11.66 15.41 0.44
N ALA A 546 11.07 14.89 -0.64
CA ALA A 546 10.83 13.46 -0.83
C ALA A 546 12.12 12.64 -0.92
N ARG A 547 13.21 13.21 -1.47
CA ARG A 547 14.51 12.54 -1.63
C ARG A 547 14.43 11.20 -2.38
N GLY A 548 13.34 10.99 -3.11
CA GLY A 548 13.10 9.79 -3.90
C GLY A 548 13.75 9.89 -5.27
N PHE A 549 13.96 8.74 -5.92
CA PHE A 549 14.52 8.65 -7.28
C PHE A 549 13.57 7.97 -8.27
N LEU A 550 12.49 7.37 -7.79
CA LEU A 550 11.51 6.67 -8.63
C LEU A 550 10.59 7.64 -9.37
N PHE A 551 10.23 8.73 -8.73
CA PHE A 551 9.34 9.76 -9.24
C PHE A 551 10.05 11.11 -9.22
N SER A 552 9.74 11.98 -10.18
CA SER A 552 10.26 13.34 -10.20
C SER A 552 9.25 14.27 -10.87
N TYR A 553 8.56 15.06 -10.07
CA TYR A 553 7.64 16.09 -10.56
C TYR A 553 8.38 17.24 -11.26
N GLU A 554 9.58 17.58 -10.80
CA GLU A 554 10.41 18.59 -11.47
C GLU A 554 10.75 18.21 -12.92
N LYS A 555 11.04 16.91 -13.18
CA LYS A 555 11.24 16.43 -14.55
C LYS A 555 9.94 16.42 -15.35
N LEU A 556 8.81 16.02 -14.73
CA LEU A 556 7.50 16.00 -15.39
C LEU A 556 7.08 17.39 -15.83
N PHE A 557 7.35 18.41 -15.02
CA PHE A 557 7.04 19.81 -15.29
C PHE A 557 8.18 20.59 -15.95
N GLY A 558 9.23 19.92 -16.43
CA GLY A 558 10.33 20.56 -17.19
C GLY A 558 11.25 21.46 -16.36
N ALA A 559 11.15 21.46 -15.03
CA ALA A 559 12.01 22.23 -14.14
C ALA A 559 13.40 21.60 -13.97
N LYS A 560 13.53 20.31 -14.28
CA LYS A 560 14.78 19.54 -14.20
C LYS A 560 15.00 18.73 -15.48
N GLU A 561 16.26 18.66 -15.92
CA GLU A 561 16.62 17.89 -17.10
C GLU A 561 16.42 16.38 -16.93
N THR A 562 16.14 15.71 -18.06
CA THR A 562 16.04 14.25 -18.14
C THR A 562 17.38 13.60 -17.80
N SER A 563 17.39 12.64 -16.87
CA SER A 563 18.61 11.93 -16.47
C SER A 563 19.17 11.03 -17.58
N ASP A 564 20.46 10.70 -17.50
CA ASP A 564 21.09 9.77 -18.45
C ASP A 564 20.44 8.38 -18.44
N THR A 565 19.93 7.96 -17.28
CA THR A 565 19.16 6.71 -17.16
C THR A 565 17.85 6.80 -17.94
N ASP A 566 17.10 7.89 -17.80
CA ASP A 566 15.87 8.09 -18.56
C ASP A 566 16.15 8.20 -20.08
N LYS A 567 17.22 8.90 -20.47
CA LYS A 567 17.66 8.98 -21.89
C LYS A 567 18.01 7.59 -22.46
N LYS A 568 18.65 6.72 -21.66
CA LYS A 568 18.94 5.34 -22.06
C LYS A 568 17.66 4.51 -22.16
N ASN A 569 16.75 4.66 -21.19
CA ASN A 569 15.47 3.94 -21.18
C ASN A 569 14.61 4.31 -22.39
N MET A 570 14.52 5.59 -22.76
CA MET A 570 13.83 6.06 -23.97
C MET A 570 14.36 5.38 -25.23
N LYS A 571 15.69 5.26 -25.37
CA LYS A 571 16.32 4.64 -26.56
C LYS A 571 15.99 3.15 -26.72
N VAL A 572 15.73 2.45 -25.63
CA VAL A 572 15.43 1.00 -25.63
C VAL A 572 13.95 0.69 -25.40
N GLY A 573 13.08 1.71 -25.43
CA GLY A 573 11.64 1.57 -25.23
C GLY A 573 11.25 1.13 -23.81
N LYS A 574 12.09 1.39 -22.82
CA LYS A 574 11.79 1.14 -21.40
C LYS A 574 11.20 2.38 -20.75
N GLU A 575 10.38 2.14 -19.75
CA GLU A 575 9.73 3.18 -18.97
C GLU A 575 10.71 4.16 -18.32
N THR A 576 10.39 5.44 -18.40
CA THR A 576 11.13 6.54 -17.78
C THR A 576 10.56 6.96 -16.43
N SER A 577 11.33 7.74 -15.65
CA SER A 577 10.83 8.36 -14.42
C SER A 577 9.69 9.37 -14.72
N ILE A 578 9.74 10.05 -15.88
CA ILE A 578 8.72 11.02 -16.31
C ILE A 578 7.37 10.32 -16.55
N GLU A 579 7.35 9.23 -17.33
CA GLU A 579 6.13 8.46 -17.60
C GLU A 579 5.52 7.89 -16.31
N ARG A 580 6.37 7.41 -15.41
CA ARG A 580 5.96 6.90 -14.11
C ARG A 580 5.37 7.99 -13.23
N THR A 581 6.00 9.17 -13.21
CA THR A 581 5.50 10.34 -12.46
C THR A 581 4.20 10.87 -13.05
N ARG A 582 4.05 10.87 -14.39
CA ARG A 582 2.81 11.26 -15.08
C ARG A 582 1.63 10.36 -14.63
N ARG A 583 1.85 9.04 -14.53
CA ARG A 583 0.82 8.14 -14.01
C ARG A 583 0.50 8.38 -12.54
N LEU A 584 1.51 8.65 -11.71
CA LEU A 584 1.27 9.00 -10.32
C LEU A 584 0.49 10.32 -10.20
N PHE A 585 0.83 11.32 -11.02
CA PHE A 585 0.09 12.59 -11.10
C PHE A 585 -1.36 12.37 -11.52
N TYR A 586 -1.60 11.57 -12.56
CA TYR A 586 -2.95 11.15 -12.93
C TYR A 586 -3.69 10.49 -11.77
N VAL A 587 -3.03 9.59 -11.04
CA VAL A 587 -3.65 8.88 -9.90
C VAL A 587 -4.05 9.84 -8.78
N ILE A 588 -3.23 10.81 -8.40
CA ILE A 588 -3.56 11.74 -7.31
C ILE A 588 -4.66 12.73 -7.71
N CYS A 589 -4.60 13.29 -8.93
CA CYS A 589 -5.58 14.29 -9.38
C CYS A 589 -7.01 13.75 -9.35
N ARG A 590 -7.22 12.51 -9.72
CA ARG A 590 -8.54 11.86 -9.77
C ARG A 590 -9.08 11.39 -8.41
N ARG A 591 -8.36 11.66 -7.29
CA ARG A 591 -8.87 11.33 -5.95
C ARG A 591 -9.92 12.33 -5.48
N ALA A 592 -9.96 13.52 -6.06
CA ALA A 592 -10.89 14.59 -5.70
C ALA A 592 -12.28 14.37 -6.29
N MET A 593 -13.31 14.45 -5.43
CA MET A 593 -14.72 14.37 -5.82
C MET A 593 -15.39 15.74 -5.93
N LYS A 594 -14.81 16.81 -5.33
CA LYS A 594 -15.33 18.19 -5.39
C LYS A 594 -14.25 19.19 -5.76
N SER A 595 -13.12 19.19 -5.05
CA SER A 595 -12.09 20.20 -5.25
C SER A 595 -10.69 19.63 -5.04
N LEU A 596 -9.76 20.14 -5.87
CA LEU A 596 -8.36 19.73 -5.92
C LEU A 596 -7.47 20.97 -5.83
N ALA A 597 -6.58 21.00 -4.84
CA ALA A 597 -5.45 21.89 -4.78
C ALA A 597 -4.16 21.09 -4.97
N ILE A 598 -3.26 21.61 -5.77
CA ILE A 598 -1.92 21.04 -5.97
C ILE A 598 -0.92 22.13 -5.60
N VAL A 599 0.08 21.80 -4.81
CA VAL A 599 1.22 22.69 -4.53
C VAL A 599 2.49 22.04 -5.03
N ALA A 600 3.22 22.72 -5.90
CA ALA A 600 4.53 22.32 -6.37
C ALA A 600 5.61 23.23 -5.77
N TYR A 601 6.50 22.64 -5.01
CA TYR A 601 7.72 23.28 -4.55
C TYR A 601 8.82 23.04 -5.59
N THR A 602 9.39 24.12 -6.14
CA THR A 602 10.36 24.01 -7.25
C THR A 602 11.40 25.12 -7.23
N ASN A 603 12.56 24.81 -7.78
CA ASN A 603 13.62 25.80 -8.00
C ASN A 603 13.42 26.58 -9.32
N ASN A 604 12.44 26.19 -10.17
CA ASN A 604 12.18 26.83 -11.46
C ASN A 604 10.66 27.02 -11.68
N VAL A 605 10.12 28.08 -11.06
CA VAL A 605 8.70 28.43 -11.09
C VAL A 605 8.19 28.64 -12.53
N ASP A 606 8.98 29.32 -13.37
CA ASP A 606 8.60 29.62 -14.76
C ASP A 606 8.51 28.36 -15.62
N ALA A 607 9.44 27.42 -15.48
CA ALA A 607 9.39 26.16 -16.20
C ALA A 607 8.15 25.34 -15.83
N VAL A 608 7.84 25.23 -14.54
CA VAL A 608 6.63 24.52 -14.06
C VAL A 608 5.37 25.19 -14.60
N LYS A 609 5.29 26.52 -14.52
CA LYS A 609 4.14 27.29 -15.02
C LYS A 609 3.95 27.13 -16.53
N ASN A 610 5.01 27.28 -17.31
CA ASN A 610 4.95 27.16 -18.76
C ASN A 610 4.54 25.75 -19.17
N THR A 611 5.16 24.72 -18.62
CA THR A 611 4.79 23.31 -18.91
C THR A 611 3.33 23.00 -18.55
N ALA A 612 2.83 23.54 -17.43
CA ALA A 612 1.45 23.35 -17.01
C ALA A 612 0.43 23.99 -17.98
N ILE A 613 0.78 25.15 -18.56
CA ILE A 613 -0.05 25.87 -19.53
C ILE A 613 0.09 25.22 -20.92
N ASP A 614 1.30 24.95 -21.38
CA ASP A 614 1.59 24.42 -22.73
C ASP A 614 0.96 23.03 -22.96
N ASN A 615 0.84 22.24 -21.90
CA ASN A 615 0.11 20.95 -21.92
C ASN A 615 -1.40 21.10 -21.69
N ASP A 616 -1.93 22.31 -21.60
CA ASP A 616 -3.36 22.55 -21.27
C ASP A 616 -3.83 21.89 -19.96
N TRP A 617 -2.92 21.59 -19.02
CA TRP A 617 -3.30 20.99 -17.75
C TRP A 617 -4.04 21.99 -16.86
N PHE A 618 -3.58 23.26 -16.87
CA PHE A 618 -4.17 24.33 -16.08
C PHE A 618 -4.32 25.60 -16.93
N THR A 619 -5.40 26.33 -16.68
CA THR A 619 -5.58 27.68 -17.20
C THR A 619 -4.76 28.66 -16.39
N LYS A 620 -4.51 29.86 -16.96
CA LYS A 620 -3.75 30.92 -16.26
C LYS A 620 -4.41 31.32 -14.94
N ASP A 621 -5.74 31.32 -14.88
CA ASP A 621 -6.52 31.72 -13.69
C ASP A 621 -6.51 30.63 -12.59
N GLU A 622 -6.13 29.41 -12.92
CA GLU A 622 -6.00 28.31 -11.98
C GLU A 622 -4.63 28.26 -11.31
N ILE A 623 -3.63 28.94 -11.88
CA ILE A 623 -2.26 28.98 -11.38
C ILE A 623 -2.10 30.18 -10.45
N LEU A 624 -1.84 29.90 -9.17
CA LEU A 624 -1.74 30.91 -8.12
C LEU A 624 -0.31 30.98 -7.56
N PRO A 625 0.33 32.16 -7.61
CA PRO A 625 1.66 32.37 -7.02
C PRO A 625 1.59 32.58 -5.49
N LEU A 626 2.75 32.53 -4.83
CA LEU A 626 2.91 32.71 -3.40
C LEU A 626 2.30 34.04 -2.88
N ASP A 627 2.46 35.11 -3.66
CA ASP A 627 2.04 36.47 -3.26
C ASP A 627 0.51 36.61 -3.01
N LEU A 628 -0.27 35.69 -3.54
CA LEU A 628 -1.73 35.64 -3.34
C LEU A 628 -2.15 34.89 -2.07
N LEU A 629 -1.20 34.36 -1.31
CA LEU A 629 -1.44 33.67 -0.06
C LEU A 629 -1.20 34.63 1.11
N ALA A 630 -2.21 34.81 1.96
CA ALA A 630 -2.07 35.54 3.21
C ALA A 630 -1.30 34.66 4.23
N ILE A 631 0.04 34.70 4.18
CA ILE A 631 0.88 34.00 5.14
C ILE A 631 0.99 34.89 6.38
N LYS A 632 0.41 34.44 7.50
CA LYS A 632 0.53 35.12 8.81
C LYS A 632 1.74 34.60 9.56
#